data_aedfd5c66aad3e52c29cce1553dc20cb
#
_entry.id   aedfd5c66aad3e52c29cce1553dc20cb
#
_cell.length_a   1.000
_cell.length_b   1.000
_cell.length_c   1.000
_cell.angle_alpha   90.00
_cell.angle_beta   90.00
_cell.angle_gamma   90.00
#
_symmetry.space_group_name_H-M   'P 1'
#
loop_
_entity.id
_entity.type
_entity.pdbx_description
1 polymer ?
#
loop_
_entity_poly.entity_id
_entity_poly.type
_entity_poly.pdbx_seq_one_letter_code
_entity_poly.pdbx_strand_id
1 'polypeptide(L)'
;MKKFLIPSAFVLTIVCVSMLTACGGGQRQNSPAKVDKKTITLSGAFAIYPTAVQWGEAFQRLHPEVKVEVSAGGAGKGAADCIAGLVDIGMVSREPDKAELDKGILAVPICHDGVFTIISEMNPVAEEIAAKGMTRSQLFALYKEQKKMTWEEVVGKSGGKTPVSVYTRSDACGAAATFAKFLGKLKQEDLTGIGINSDPQMINAVLNDPSGISYTNFSYIFGKDGRIVTGAKVVSIDVNENGKIDPEESVQARADA
;
A
#
# COMPACT_ATOMS: atom_id res chain seq x y z
N MET A 1 -20.94 -24.29 -48.98
CA MET A 1 -20.42 -24.31 -50.37
C MET A 1 -19.69 -23.00 -50.61
N LYS A 2 -18.45 -23.00 -50.75
CA LYS A 2 -17.43 -22.51 -51.68
C LYS A 2 -16.09 -22.40 -50.95
N LYS A 3 -15.27 -23.37 -51.32
CA LYS A 3 -13.81 -23.39 -51.07
C LYS A 3 -13.17 -22.38 -51.98
N PHE A 4 -12.08 -21.73 -51.50
CA PHE A 4 -11.06 -21.18 -52.40
C PHE A 4 -9.69 -21.65 -51.94
N LEU A 5 -9.03 -22.30 -52.90
CA LEU A 5 -7.68 -22.89 -52.79
C LEU A 5 -6.61 -21.87 -53.11
N ILE A 6 -5.46 -22.14 -52.54
CA ILE A 6 -4.12 -21.62 -52.74
C ILE A 6 -3.65 -21.78 -54.21
N PRO A 7 -2.65 -21.03 -54.67
CA PRO A 7 -1.48 -21.77 -55.08
C PRO A 7 -0.10 -21.24 -54.60
N SER A 8 0.75 -22.23 -54.61
CA SER A 8 2.13 -22.33 -54.20
C SER A 8 3.10 -21.73 -55.23
N ALA A 9 4.29 -21.47 -54.72
CA ALA A 9 5.64 -21.49 -55.35
C ALA A 9 6.10 -20.27 -56.14
N PHE A 10 7.21 -19.72 -55.72
CA PHE A 10 8.40 -19.54 -56.58
C PHE A 10 9.67 -19.50 -55.73
N VAL A 11 10.53 -20.45 -55.98
CA VAL A 11 11.92 -20.53 -55.56
C VAL A 11 12.75 -19.71 -56.53
N LEU A 12 13.63 -18.85 -56.05
CA LEU A 12 14.76 -18.39 -56.87
C LEU A 12 16.01 -18.20 -56.02
N THR A 13 16.90 -19.11 -56.23
CA THR A 13 18.30 -19.17 -55.79
C THR A 13 19.15 -18.17 -56.59
N ILE A 14 19.87 -17.26 -55.95
CA ILE A 14 21.00 -16.58 -56.56
C ILE A 14 22.20 -16.65 -55.59
N VAL A 15 23.18 -17.42 -55.98
CA VAL A 15 24.54 -17.44 -55.43
C VAL A 15 25.33 -16.32 -56.13
N CYS A 16 25.93 -15.44 -55.37
CA CYS A 16 27.05 -14.62 -55.86
C CYS A 16 28.15 -14.58 -54.81
N VAL A 17 29.19 -15.26 -55.13
CA VAL A 17 30.50 -15.22 -54.46
C VAL A 17 31.21 -13.96 -54.92
N SER A 18 31.68 -13.16 -53.99
CA SER A 18 32.74 -12.19 -54.24
C SER A 18 33.63 -12.09 -53.01
N MET A 19 34.78 -12.74 -53.11
CA MET A 19 35.91 -12.48 -52.21
C MET A 19 36.49 -11.10 -52.53
N LEU A 20 36.60 -10.26 -51.51
CA LEU A 20 37.55 -9.15 -51.49
C LEU A 20 38.17 -9.07 -50.10
N THR A 21 39.40 -9.50 -50.02
CA THR A 21 40.32 -9.28 -48.90
C THR A 21 40.63 -7.76 -48.80
N ALA A 22 40.31 -7.18 -47.63
CA ALA A 22 40.87 -5.91 -47.21
C ALA A 22 41.34 -6.02 -45.76
N CYS A 23 42.66 -6.07 -45.57
CA CYS A 23 43.29 -5.82 -44.28
C CYS A 23 42.98 -4.37 -43.86
N GLY A 24 42.19 -4.23 -42.80
CA GLY A 24 41.95 -2.99 -42.08
C GLY A 24 42.09 -3.25 -40.60
N GLY A 25 43.10 -2.67 -39.96
CA GLY A 25 43.32 -2.76 -38.50
C GLY A 25 42.10 -2.26 -37.73
N GLY A 26 41.32 -3.18 -37.24
CA GLY A 26 40.19 -2.90 -36.38
C GLY A 26 40.67 -2.51 -34.98
N GLN A 27 40.55 -1.21 -34.64
CA GLN A 27 40.53 -0.80 -33.24
C GLN A 27 39.48 -1.61 -32.53
N ARG A 28 39.92 -2.45 -31.57
CA ARG A 28 39.04 -3.05 -30.59
C ARG A 28 38.45 -1.90 -29.76
N GLN A 29 37.25 -1.45 -30.12
CA GLN A 29 36.44 -0.71 -29.18
C GLN A 29 36.19 -1.64 -28.02
N ASN A 30 36.86 -1.37 -26.90
CA ASN A 30 36.50 -1.92 -25.62
C ASN A 30 35.10 -1.36 -25.27
N SER A 31 34.06 -2.08 -25.68
CA SER A 31 32.75 -1.92 -25.08
C SER A 31 32.93 -2.23 -23.60
N PRO A 32 32.48 -1.36 -22.69
CA PRO A 32 32.56 -1.64 -21.28
C PRO A 32 31.85 -2.98 -21.05
N ALA A 33 32.54 -3.92 -20.41
CA ALA A 33 31.99 -5.22 -20.05
C ALA A 33 30.63 -4.96 -19.36
N LYS A 34 29.58 -5.56 -19.91
CA LYS A 34 28.24 -5.52 -19.30
C LYS A 34 28.40 -6.20 -17.95
N VAL A 35 28.44 -5.41 -16.89
CA VAL A 35 28.46 -5.93 -15.52
C VAL A 35 27.11 -6.63 -15.34
N ASP A 36 27.13 -7.94 -15.18
CA ASP A 36 25.92 -8.70 -14.81
C ASP A 36 25.49 -8.23 -13.43
N LYS A 37 24.51 -7.33 -13.40
CA LYS A 37 23.95 -6.78 -12.17
C LYS A 37 23.19 -7.91 -11.47
N LYS A 38 23.60 -8.23 -10.24
CA LYS A 38 22.76 -9.05 -9.35
C LYS A 38 21.51 -8.26 -9.03
N THR A 39 20.35 -8.88 -9.19
CA THR A 39 19.08 -8.24 -8.84
C THR A 39 18.61 -8.77 -7.49
N ILE A 40 18.22 -7.88 -6.60
CA ILE A 40 17.49 -8.19 -5.37
C ILE A 40 16.04 -7.74 -5.58
N THR A 41 15.11 -8.65 -5.39
CA THR A 41 13.68 -8.43 -5.64
C THR A 41 12.89 -8.36 -4.34
N LEU A 42 12.03 -7.35 -4.20
CA LEU A 42 11.14 -7.16 -3.06
C LEU A 42 9.69 -7.08 -3.54
N SER A 43 8.78 -7.72 -2.83
CA SER A 43 7.34 -7.63 -3.08
C SER A 43 6.55 -7.54 -1.78
N GLY A 44 5.44 -6.81 -1.75
CA GLY A 44 4.48 -6.93 -0.66
C GLY A 44 3.85 -5.66 -0.16
N ALA A 45 3.93 -5.44 1.14
CA ALA A 45 3.15 -4.45 1.89
C ALA A 45 3.31 -3.03 1.37
N PHE A 46 2.18 -2.36 1.13
CA PHE A 46 2.16 -0.93 0.78
C PHE A 46 2.77 -0.07 1.89
N ALA A 47 2.53 -0.40 3.16
CA ALA A 47 3.03 0.36 4.32
C ALA A 47 4.53 0.69 4.25
N ILE A 48 5.37 -0.28 3.88
CA ILE A 48 6.82 -0.12 3.80
C ILE A 48 7.32 0.21 2.39
N TYR A 49 6.47 0.13 1.38
CA TYR A 49 6.88 0.32 -0.01
C TYR A 49 7.65 1.63 -0.27
N PRO A 50 7.19 2.83 0.19
CA PRO A 50 7.93 4.06 -0.02
C PRO A 50 9.32 4.05 0.61
N THR A 51 9.45 3.47 1.80
CA THR A 51 10.71 3.33 2.53
C THR A 51 11.64 2.33 1.85
N ALA A 52 11.10 1.19 1.41
CA ALA A 52 11.87 0.16 0.69
C ALA A 52 12.45 0.68 -0.63
N VAL A 53 11.70 1.52 -1.36
CA VAL A 53 12.21 2.19 -2.56
C VAL A 53 13.39 3.09 -2.22
N GLN A 54 13.28 3.94 -1.19
CA GLN A 54 14.36 4.83 -0.76
C GLN A 54 15.60 4.05 -0.29
N TRP A 55 15.41 2.98 0.45
CA TRP A 55 16.50 2.11 0.88
C TRP A 55 17.16 1.39 -0.30
N GLY A 56 16.36 0.90 -1.26
CA GLY A 56 16.86 0.28 -2.46
C GLY A 56 17.72 1.23 -3.30
N GLU A 57 17.26 2.48 -3.48
CA GLU A 57 18.04 3.52 -4.16
C GLU A 57 19.33 3.86 -3.41
N ALA A 58 19.28 3.96 -2.08
CA ALA A 58 20.45 4.21 -1.27
C ALA A 58 21.45 3.06 -1.36
N PHE A 59 20.98 1.83 -1.29
CA PHE A 59 21.79 0.63 -1.43
C PHE A 59 22.47 0.56 -2.80
N GLN A 60 21.74 0.81 -3.89
CA GLN A 60 22.29 0.83 -5.25
C GLN A 60 23.36 1.91 -5.45
N ARG A 61 23.28 3.05 -4.74
CA ARG A 61 24.37 4.06 -4.77
C ARG A 61 25.67 3.55 -4.18
N LEU A 62 25.59 2.70 -3.14
CA LEU A 62 26.75 2.09 -2.49
C LEU A 62 27.23 0.83 -3.21
N HIS A 63 26.33 0.16 -3.91
CA HIS A 63 26.54 -1.12 -4.61
C HIS A 63 26.06 -1.03 -6.04
N PRO A 64 26.79 -0.33 -6.94
CA PRO A 64 26.38 -0.10 -8.33
C PRO A 64 26.22 -1.38 -9.17
N GLU A 65 26.85 -2.46 -8.73
CA GLU A 65 26.75 -3.81 -9.32
C GLU A 65 25.43 -4.52 -8.97
N VAL A 66 24.65 -3.99 -8.02
CA VAL A 66 23.38 -4.57 -7.60
C VAL A 66 22.22 -3.73 -8.13
N LYS A 67 21.18 -4.38 -8.63
CA LYS A 67 19.87 -3.79 -8.93
C LYS A 67 18.89 -4.16 -7.83
N VAL A 68 18.11 -3.21 -7.33
CA VAL A 68 17.03 -3.48 -6.38
C VAL A 68 15.70 -3.17 -7.06
N GLU A 69 14.81 -4.15 -7.11
CA GLU A 69 13.46 -4.03 -7.65
C GLU A 69 12.44 -4.18 -6.54
N VAL A 70 11.61 -3.15 -6.37
CA VAL A 70 10.59 -3.12 -5.32
C VAL A 70 9.20 -3.05 -5.95
N SER A 71 8.32 -3.96 -5.56
CA SER A 71 6.93 -3.99 -6.00
C SER A 71 5.97 -4.03 -4.82
N ALA A 72 4.83 -3.35 -4.95
CA ALA A 72 3.77 -3.38 -3.96
C ALA A 72 2.64 -4.32 -4.40
N GLY A 73 1.89 -4.86 -3.43
CA GLY A 73 0.77 -5.78 -3.71
C GLY A 73 0.06 -6.29 -2.45
N GLY A 74 0.38 -5.68 -1.29
CA GLY A 74 -0.17 -6.07 0.01
C GLY A 74 0.70 -7.08 0.76
N ALA A 75 0.55 -7.11 2.09
CA ALA A 75 1.35 -7.95 2.99
C ALA A 75 1.19 -9.46 2.69
N GLY A 76 -0.03 -9.88 2.37
CA GLY A 76 -0.31 -11.29 2.03
C GLY A 76 0.42 -11.73 0.75
N LYS A 77 0.47 -10.84 -0.28
CA LYS A 77 1.24 -11.10 -1.49
C LYS A 77 2.73 -11.20 -1.18
N GLY A 78 3.28 -10.29 -0.37
CA GLY A 78 4.69 -10.32 0.01
C GLY A 78 5.10 -11.63 0.69
N ALA A 79 4.32 -12.10 1.65
CA ALA A 79 4.54 -13.38 2.30
C ALA A 79 4.46 -14.54 1.30
N ALA A 80 3.44 -14.57 0.45
CA ALA A 80 3.23 -15.64 -0.54
C ALA A 80 4.36 -15.68 -1.58
N ASP A 81 4.76 -14.54 -2.13
CA ASP A 81 5.85 -14.45 -3.12
C ASP A 81 7.18 -14.91 -2.52
N CYS A 82 7.48 -14.53 -1.27
CA CYS A 82 8.70 -14.95 -0.58
C CYS A 82 8.70 -16.47 -0.30
N ILE A 83 7.59 -17.01 0.20
CA ILE A 83 7.43 -18.46 0.42
C ILE A 83 7.60 -19.25 -0.88
N ALA A 84 7.09 -18.72 -1.98
CA ALA A 84 7.19 -19.35 -3.29
C ALA A 84 8.56 -19.17 -3.97
N GLY A 85 9.49 -18.40 -3.37
CA GLY A 85 10.80 -18.09 -3.96
C GLY A 85 10.71 -17.19 -5.20
N LEU A 86 9.61 -16.45 -5.37
CA LEU A 86 9.42 -15.51 -6.49
C LEU A 86 10.14 -14.18 -6.25
N VAL A 87 10.44 -13.86 -5.01
CA VAL A 87 11.22 -12.69 -4.59
C VAL A 87 12.20 -13.07 -3.48
N ASP A 88 13.26 -12.30 -3.34
CA ASP A 88 14.27 -12.49 -2.30
C ASP A 88 13.78 -12.04 -0.94
N ILE A 89 12.93 -10.98 -0.90
CA ILE A 89 12.43 -10.38 0.33
C ILE A 89 10.92 -10.12 0.19
N GLY A 90 10.14 -10.68 1.11
CA GLY A 90 8.72 -10.38 1.27
C GLY A 90 8.52 -9.22 2.25
N MET A 91 7.87 -8.15 1.81
CA MET A 91 7.49 -7.03 2.67
C MET A 91 6.14 -7.33 3.34
N VAL A 92 6.14 -7.38 4.67
CA VAL A 92 4.95 -7.73 5.47
C VAL A 92 4.76 -6.71 6.58
N SER A 93 3.55 -6.14 6.70
CA SER A 93 3.20 -5.10 7.67
C SER A 93 2.29 -5.63 8.80
N ARG A 94 2.39 -6.89 9.11
CA ARG A 94 1.77 -7.59 10.23
C ARG A 94 2.72 -8.67 10.74
N GLU A 95 2.41 -9.24 11.87
CA GLU A 95 3.10 -10.46 12.29
C GLU A 95 2.81 -11.59 11.28
N PRO A 96 3.83 -12.31 10.80
CA PRO A 96 3.61 -13.49 9.99
C PRO A 96 2.83 -14.55 10.75
N ASP A 97 1.90 -15.21 10.06
CA ASP A 97 1.15 -16.30 10.64
C ASP A 97 2.04 -17.52 10.88
N LYS A 98 1.67 -18.34 11.89
CA LYS A 98 2.42 -19.58 12.17
C LYS A 98 2.57 -20.46 10.92
N ALA A 99 1.54 -20.55 10.10
CA ALA A 99 1.56 -21.33 8.86
C ALA A 99 2.53 -20.76 7.80
N GLU A 100 2.83 -19.48 7.84
CA GLU A 100 3.85 -18.83 7.00
C GLU A 100 5.25 -19.13 7.54
N LEU A 101 5.46 -18.99 8.86
CA LEU A 101 6.73 -19.30 9.52
C LEU A 101 7.12 -20.79 9.37
N ASP A 102 6.16 -21.70 9.48
CA ASP A 102 6.37 -23.14 9.32
C ASP A 102 6.85 -23.53 7.89
N LYS A 103 6.72 -22.62 6.91
CA LYS A 103 7.25 -22.77 5.55
C LYS A 103 8.71 -22.31 5.40
N GLY A 104 9.35 -21.92 6.50
CA GLY A 104 10.79 -21.67 6.56
C GLY A 104 11.21 -20.24 6.22
N ILE A 105 10.28 -19.29 6.16
CA ILE A 105 10.65 -17.86 6.04
C ILE A 105 11.26 -17.34 7.35
N LEU A 106 12.26 -16.48 7.21
CA LEU A 106 12.82 -15.73 8.34
C LEU A 106 12.11 -14.38 8.47
N ALA A 107 11.44 -14.15 9.60
CA ALA A 107 10.85 -12.87 9.91
C ALA A 107 11.86 -11.94 10.57
N VAL A 108 12.10 -10.77 9.96
CA VAL A 108 13.01 -9.75 10.47
C VAL A 108 12.21 -8.46 10.71
N PRO A 109 11.89 -8.09 11.97
CA PRO A 109 11.26 -6.81 12.26
C PRO A 109 12.24 -5.66 12.01
N ILE A 110 11.80 -4.64 11.27
CA ILE A 110 12.66 -3.53 10.82
C ILE A 110 12.23 -2.17 11.33
N CYS A 111 10.93 -1.97 11.56
CA CYS A 111 10.37 -0.73 12.11
C CYS A 111 8.97 -0.96 12.67
N HIS A 112 8.48 0.03 13.40
CA HIS A 112 7.06 0.15 13.74
C HIS A 112 6.35 1.04 12.73
N ASP A 113 5.07 0.78 12.50
CA ASP A 113 4.19 1.61 11.68
C ASP A 113 2.92 1.94 12.46
N GLY A 114 2.27 3.06 12.14
CA GLY A 114 1.01 3.49 12.70
C GLY A 114 -0.13 3.36 11.70
N VAL A 115 -1.33 3.07 12.20
CA VAL A 115 -2.56 3.06 11.41
C VAL A 115 -3.48 4.16 11.94
N PHE A 116 -3.91 5.05 11.05
CA PHE A 116 -4.64 6.26 11.39
C PHE A 116 -6.03 6.23 10.76
N THR A 117 -7.05 6.58 11.54
CA THR A 117 -8.39 6.83 11.02
C THR A 117 -8.41 8.18 10.32
N ILE A 118 -9.00 8.24 9.15
CA ILE A 118 -9.00 9.42 8.28
C ILE A 118 -10.38 9.74 7.75
N ILE A 119 -10.64 11.03 7.55
CA ILE A 119 -11.81 11.59 6.87
C ILE A 119 -11.39 12.67 5.88
N SER A 120 -12.30 13.07 4.98
CA SER A 120 -12.11 14.26 4.14
C SER A 120 -12.17 15.54 4.98
N GLU A 121 -11.35 16.54 4.68
CA GLU A 121 -11.50 17.89 5.24
C GLU A 121 -12.82 18.56 4.83
N MET A 122 -13.45 18.08 3.74
CA MET A 122 -14.76 18.54 3.28
C MET A 122 -15.93 17.93 4.06
N ASN A 123 -15.65 17.07 5.05
CA ASN A 123 -16.71 16.48 5.88
C ASN A 123 -17.46 17.59 6.63
N PRO A 124 -18.82 17.59 6.66
CA PRO A 124 -19.61 18.68 7.22
C PRO A 124 -19.40 18.91 8.72
N VAL A 125 -18.83 17.94 9.43
CA VAL A 125 -18.50 18.05 10.86
C VAL A 125 -17.01 17.81 11.13
N ALA A 126 -16.16 18.07 10.13
CA ALA A 126 -14.72 17.80 10.21
C ALA A 126 -14.04 18.49 11.40
N GLU A 127 -14.42 19.74 11.71
CA GLU A 127 -13.84 20.48 12.83
C GLU A 127 -14.30 19.91 14.19
N GLU A 128 -15.56 19.50 14.29
CA GLU A 128 -16.06 18.86 15.51
C GLU A 128 -15.41 17.48 15.74
N ILE A 129 -15.20 16.72 14.66
CA ILE A 129 -14.48 15.44 14.73
C ILE A 129 -13.02 15.67 15.12
N ALA A 130 -12.36 16.70 14.59
CA ALA A 130 -10.98 17.04 14.97
C ALA A 130 -10.88 17.41 16.46
N ALA A 131 -11.90 18.07 17.01
CA ALA A 131 -11.94 18.50 18.41
C ALA A 131 -12.32 17.39 19.39
N LYS A 132 -13.27 16.52 19.02
CA LYS A 132 -13.84 15.50 19.90
C LYS A 132 -13.28 14.11 19.67
N GLY A 133 -12.71 13.84 18.49
CA GLY A 133 -12.33 12.51 18.06
C GLY A 133 -13.52 11.59 17.85
N MET A 134 -13.21 10.31 17.76
CA MET A 134 -14.18 9.19 17.78
C MET A 134 -13.78 8.16 18.81
N THR A 135 -14.75 7.54 19.44
CA THR A 135 -14.48 6.44 20.35
C THR A 135 -14.24 5.13 19.59
N ARG A 136 -13.53 4.20 20.24
CA ARG A 136 -13.40 2.83 19.72
C ARG A 136 -14.76 2.15 19.53
N SER A 137 -15.70 2.39 20.43
CA SER A 137 -17.06 1.87 20.35
C SER A 137 -17.82 2.37 19.12
N GLN A 138 -17.66 3.64 18.75
CA GLN A 138 -18.26 4.20 17.51
C GLN A 138 -17.65 3.54 16.27
N LEU A 139 -16.32 3.40 16.22
CA LEU A 139 -15.64 2.72 15.12
C LEU A 139 -16.06 1.24 15.02
N PHE A 140 -16.17 0.53 16.14
CA PHE A 140 -16.65 -0.84 16.17
C PHE A 140 -18.09 -0.94 15.62
N ALA A 141 -18.98 -0.04 16.02
CA ALA A 141 -20.35 0.00 15.52
C ALA A 141 -20.42 0.19 14.00
N LEU A 142 -19.55 1.07 13.42
CA LEU A 142 -19.48 1.30 11.98
C LEU A 142 -18.88 0.11 11.24
N TYR A 143 -17.71 -0.36 11.65
CA TYR A 143 -16.92 -1.35 10.90
C TYR A 143 -17.31 -2.80 11.12
N LYS A 144 -17.87 -3.14 12.29
CA LYS A 144 -18.26 -4.52 12.61
C LYS A 144 -19.78 -4.73 12.64
N GLU A 145 -20.50 -3.85 13.31
CA GLU A 145 -21.96 -4.00 13.46
C GLU A 145 -22.73 -3.45 12.28
N GLN A 146 -22.06 -2.74 11.35
CA GLN A 146 -22.67 -2.10 10.17
C GLN A 146 -23.78 -1.12 10.57
N LYS A 147 -23.62 -0.48 11.73
CA LYS A 147 -24.61 0.46 12.22
C LYS A 147 -24.67 1.68 11.29
N LYS A 148 -25.84 1.93 10.78
CA LYS A 148 -26.10 3.14 9.99
C LYS A 148 -26.11 4.33 10.93
N MET A 149 -25.14 5.23 10.76
CA MET A 149 -24.97 6.46 11.51
C MET A 149 -24.84 7.63 10.55
N THR A 150 -25.21 8.81 10.99
CA THR A 150 -24.88 10.05 10.33
C THR A 150 -23.70 10.73 11.00
N TRP A 151 -22.98 11.56 10.28
CA TRP A 151 -21.84 12.29 10.84
C TRP A 151 -22.25 13.22 11.98
N GLU A 152 -23.44 13.79 11.89
CA GLU A 152 -24.00 14.62 12.96
C GLU A 152 -24.25 13.80 14.24
N GLU A 153 -24.74 12.55 14.12
CA GLU A 153 -24.91 11.65 15.27
C GLU A 153 -23.56 11.25 15.88
N VAL A 154 -22.52 11.08 15.07
CA VAL A 154 -21.15 10.79 15.57
C VAL A 154 -20.66 11.89 16.50
N VAL A 155 -20.97 13.17 16.22
CA VAL A 155 -20.59 14.30 17.08
C VAL A 155 -21.65 14.66 18.14
N GLY A 156 -22.69 13.83 18.29
CA GLY A 156 -23.72 14.00 19.33
C GLY A 156 -24.84 14.98 18.95
N LYS A 157 -25.04 15.28 17.67
CA LYS A 157 -26.16 16.10 17.17
C LYS A 157 -27.30 15.21 16.71
N SER A 158 -28.55 15.59 16.97
CA SER A 158 -29.75 14.90 16.48
C SER A 158 -30.18 15.40 15.10
N GLY A 159 -30.89 14.56 14.34
CA GLY A 159 -31.49 14.93 13.06
C GLY A 159 -30.50 15.05 11.91
N GLY A 160 -29.38 14.34 11.98
CA GLY A 160 -28.36 14.31 10.94
C GLY A 160 -28.87 13.75 9.61
N LYS A 161 -28.26 14.24 8.52
CA LYS A 161 -28.63 13.87 7.15
C LYS A 161 -27.45 13.32 6.33
N THR A 162 -26.23 13.41 6.85
CA THR A 162 -25.02 12.99 6.14
C THR A 162 -24.63 11.59 6.59
N PRO A 163 -24.96 10.53 5.84
CA PRO A 163 -24.63 9.16 6.24
C PRO A 163 -23.10 8.96 6.26
N VAL A 164 -22.61 8.12 7.14
CA VAL A 164 -21.19 7.72 7.15
C VAL A 164 -20.97 6.66 6.08
N SER A 165 -20.10 6.95 5.11
CA SER A 165 -19.62 5.99 4.10
C SER A 165 -18.35 5.29 4.64
N VAL A 166 -18.46 4.02 4.95
CA VAL A 166 -17.34 3.24 5.53
C VAL A 166 -16.53 2.59 4.41
N TYR A 167 -15.24 2.91 4.35
CA TYR A 167 -14.29 2.27 3.44
C TYR A 167 -13.36 1.34 4.20
N THR A 168 -13.10 0.16 3.63
CA THR A 168 -12.17 -0.84 4.19
C THR A 168 -11.27 -1.41 3.11
N ARG A 169 -10.26 -2.18 3.49
CA ARG A 169 -9.31 -2.79 2.55
C ARG A 169 -9.88 -4.08 1.96
N SER A 170 -9.77 -4.22 0.64
CA SER A 170 -10.12 -5.44 -0.08
C SER A 170 -8.92 -6.39 -0.27
N ASP A 171 -7.69 -5.89 -0.15
CA ASP A 171 -6.46 -6.69 -0.17
C ASP A 171 -6.03 -7.11 1.24
N ALA A 172 -5.32 -8.24 1.34
CA ALA A 172 -4.76 -8.69 2.61
C ALA A 172 -3.62 -7.78 3.05
N CYS A 173 -3.85 -6.95 4.08
CA CYS A 173 -2.89 -5.94 4.50
C CYS A 173 -2.78 -5.80 6.03
N GLY A 174 -1.61 -5.30 6.46
CA GLY A 174 -1.34 -5.07 7.87
C GLY A 174 -2.17 -3.95 8.49
N ALA A 175 -2.52 -2.90 7.73
CA ALA A 175 -3.36 -1.81 8.22
C ALA A 175 -4.74 -2.34 8.66
N ALA A 176 -5.41 -3.14 7.83
CA ALA A 176 -6.69 -3.74 8.17
C ALA A 176 -6.59 -4.72 9.34
N ALA A 177 -5.54 -5.55 9.37
CA ALA A 177 -5.33 -6.50 10.48
C ALA A 177 -5.10 -5.76 11.81
N THR A 178 -4.30 -4.69 11.81
CA THR A 178 -4.01 -3.86 13.00
C THR A 178 -5.26 -3.12 13.46
N PHE A 179 -6.00 -2.50 12.54
CA PHE A 179 -7.24 -1.79 12.86
C PHE A 179 -8.31 -2.74 13.42
N ALA A 180 -8.48 -3.92 12.82
CA ALA A 180 -9.41 -4.94 13.31
C ALA A 180 -9.05 -5.40 14.74
N LYS A 181 -7.76 -5.67 15.01
CA LYS A 181 -7.26 -6.03 16.33
C LYS A 181 -7.51 -4.94 17.37
N PHE A 182 -7.31 -3.67 16.99
CA PHE A 182 -7.61 -2.51 17.84
C PHE A 182 -9.09 -2.44 18.21
N LEU A 183 -9.99 -2.67 17.27
CA LEU A 183 -11.43 -2.60 17.51
C LEU A 183 -11.94 -3.64 18.51
N GLY A 184 -11.32 -4.81 18.61
CA GLY A 184 -11.79 -5.82 19.56
C GLY A 184 -11.29 -7.24 19.32
N LYS A 185 -10.03 -7.40 18.96
CA LYS A 185 -9.43 -8.70 18.61
C LYS A 185 -10.09 -9.35 17.38
N LEU A 186 -10.61 -8.52 16.48
CA LEU A 186 -11.17 -8.93 15.21
C LEU A 186 -10.05 -9.30 14.24
N LYS A 187 -10.43 -9.97 13.14
CA LYS A 187 -9.58 -10.17 11.97
C LYS A 187 -9.98 -9.18 10.88
N GLN A 188 -9.14 -9.02 9.87
CA GLN A 188 -9.44 -8.16 8.72
C GLN A 188 -10.79 -8.52 8.07
N GLU A 189 -11.11 -9.80 7.95
CA GLU A 189 -12.33 -10.32 7.34
C GLU A 189 -13.60 -9.97 8.12
N ASP A 190 -13.44 -9.54 9.37
CA ASP A 190 -14.55 -9.08 10.22
C ASP A 190 -14.94 -7.62 9.93
N LEU A 191 -14.06 -6.86 9.26
CA LEU A 191 -14.34 -5.46 8.92
C LEU A 191 -15.27 -5.38 7.71
N THR A 192 -16.26 -4.52 7.81
CA THR A 192 -17.26 -4.28 6.77
C THR A 192 -17.13 -2.88 6.20
N GLY A 193 -17.57 -2.70 4.95
CA GLY A 193 -17.51 -1.43 4.24
C GLY A 193 -17.28 -1.60 2.75
N ILE A 194 -17.10 -0.50 2.05
CA ILE A 194 -16.74 -0.46 0.63
C ILE A 194 -15.28 -0.87 0.51
N GLY A 195 -15.01 -1.98 -0.17
CA GLY A 195 -13.67 -2.52 -0.34
C GLY A 195 -12.80 -1.72 -1.32
N ILE A 196 -11.69 -1.18 -0.83
CA ILE A 196 -10.71 -0.43 -1.63
C ILE A 196 -9.36 -1.16 -1.58
N ASN A 197 -8.73 -1.30 -2.74
CA ASN A 197 -7.39 -1.89 -2.83
C ASN A 197 -6.32 -0.82 -2.61
N SER A 198 -5.30 -1.10 -1.81
CA SER A 198 -4.11 -0.26 -1.55
C SER A 198 -4.35 1.03 -0.75
N ASP A 199 -3.30 1.50 -0.08
CA ASP A 199 -3.35 2.77 0.67
C ASP A 199 -3.53 4.00 -0.23
N PRO A 200 -2.83 4.14 -1.39
CA PRO A 200 -3.05 5.27 -2.29
C PRO A 200 -4.49 5.42 -2.76
N GLN A 201 -5.15 4.30 -3.09
CA GLN A 201 -6.56 4.34 -3.51
C GLN A 201 -7.49 4.64 -2.34
N MET A 202 -7.16 4.18 -1.13
CA MET A 202 -7.91 4.45 0.07
C MET A 202 -7.92 5.95 0.40
N ILE A 203 -6.74 6.59 0.40
CA ILE A 203 -6.62 8.05 0.57
C ILE A 203 -7.47 8.77 -0.49
N ASN A 204 -7.30 8.40 -1.76
CA ASN A 204 -8.04 9.04 -2.84
C ASN A 204 -9.56 8.88 -2.69
N ALA A 205 -10.06 7.73 -2.27
CA ALA A 205 -11.49 7.51 -2.03
C ALA A 205 -12.03 8.45 -0.95
N VAL A 206 -11.32 8.58 0.19
CA VAL A 206 -11.74 9.47 1.30
C VAL A 206 -11.66 10.94 0.91
N LEU A 207 -10.59 11.37 0.22
CA LEU A 207 -10.45 12.77 -0.21
C LEU A 207 -11.61 13.23 -1.11
N ASN A 208 -12.17 12.33 -1.89
CA ASN A 208 -13.25 12.62 -2.84
C ASN A 208 -14.67 12.34 -2.29
N ASP A 209 -14.79 11.84 -1.05
CA ASP A 209 -16.08 11.59 -0.41
C ASP A 209 -16.18 12.33 0.94
N PRO A 210 -16.92 13.46 1.00
CA PRO A 210 -17.16 14.16 2.26
C PRO A 210 -17.85 13.31 3.33
N SER A 211 -18.49 12.21 2.95
CA SER A 211 -19.14 11.28 3.87
C SER A 211 -18.22 10.13 4.31
N GLY A 212 -17.04 10.02 3.70
CA GLY A 212 -16.12 8.89 3.84
C GLY A 212 -15.37 8.86 5.16
N ILE A 213 -15.20 7.65 5.70
CA ILE A 213 -14.25 7.32 6.76
C ILE A 213 -13.44 6.10 6.36
N SER A 214 -12.15 6.13 6.64
CA SER A 214 -11.28 4.99 6.45
C SER A 214 -10.10 4.99 7.43
N TYR A 215 -9.15 4.10 7.18
CA TYR A 215 -7.87 4.01 7.88
C TYR A 215 -6.74 3.80 6.88
N THR A 216 -5.56 4.29 7.20
CA THR A 216 -4.37 4.18 6.36
C THR A 216 -3.09 4.13 7.18
N ASN A 217 -1.99 3.72 6.54
CA ASN A 217 -0.68 3.68 7.16
C ASN A 217 -0.03 5.07 7.22
N PHE A 218 0.86 5.25 8.21
CA PHE A 218 1.62 6.46 8.47
C PHE A 218 2.21 7.12 7.22
N SER A 219 2.90 6.34 6.38
CA SER A 219 3.61 6.84 5.19
C SER A 219 2.72 7.48 4.13
N TYR A 220 1.39 7.30 4.22
CA TYR A 220 0.43 7.82 3.25
C TYR A 220 -0.37 9.01 3.77
N ILE A 221 -0.42 9.20 5.07
CA ILE A 221 -1.14 10.34 5.65
C ILE A 221 -0.24 11.50 6.01
N PHE A 222 1.04 11.26 6.29
CA PHE A 222 2.00 12.33 6.57
C PHE A 222 2.97 12.54 5.42
N GLY A 223 3.07 13.78 4.95
CA GLY A 223 4.04 14.20 3.96
C GLY A 223 5.49 14.21 4.51
N LYS A 224 6.45 14.42 3.62
CA LYS A 224 7.87 14.55 4.01
C LYS A 224 8.13 15.75 4.93
N ASP A 225 7.29 16.75 4.87
CA ASP A 225 7.30 17.94 5.73
C ASP A 225 6.66 17.71 7.12
N GLY A 226 6.19 16.48 7.38
CA GLY A 226 5.54 16.11 8.64
C GLY A 226 4.09 16.56 8.77
N ARG A 227 3.50 17.13 7.72
CA ARG A 227 2.10 17.58 7.72
C ARG A 227 1.19 16.49 7.18
N ILE A 228 -0.07 16.53 7.62
CA ILE A 228 -1.13 15.70 7.04
C ILE A 228 -1.30 16.10 5.56
N VAL A 229 -1.51 15.12 4.70
CA VAL A 229 -1.75 15.36 3.26
C VAL A 229 -2.98 16.24 3.07
N THR A 230 -2.86 17.19 2.14
CA THR A 230 -3.93 18.17 1.84
C THR A 230 -5.23 17.46 1.50
N GLY A 231 -6.32 17.93 2.06
CA GLY A 231 -7.67 17.39 1.83
C GLY A 231 -8.08 16.31 2.83
N ALA A 232 -7.15 15.80 3.65
CA ALA A 232 -7.43 14.82 4.69
C ALA A 232 -7.38 15.42 6.09
N LYS A 233 -8.16 14.84 7.00
CA LYS A 233 -8.01 15.01 8.45
C LYS A 233 -7.81 13.66 9.11
N VAL A 234 -6.88 13.60 10.05
CA VAL A 234 -6.73 12.47 10.96
C VAL A 234 -7.76 12.61 12.07
N VAL A 235 -8.43 11.52 12.37
CA VAL A 235 -9.39 11.42 13.47
C VAL A 235 -8.66 10.90 14.69
N SER A 236 -8.50 11.73 15.72
CA SER A 236 -8.02 11.29 17.03
C SER A 236 -8.99 10.31 17.66
N ILE A 237 -8.48 9.36 18.40
CA ILE A 237 -9.30 8.31 19.03
C ILE A 237 -9.38 8.58 20.52
N ASP A 238 -10.59 8.83 21.01
CA ASP A 238 -10.91 8.85 22.45
C ASP A 238 -10.88 7.40 22.97
N VAL A 239 -9.71 6.97 23.42
CA VAL A 239 -9.44 5.58 23.81
C VAL A 239 -10.09 5.23 25.14
N ASN A 240 -10.13 6.21 26.05
CA ASN A 240 -10.71 6.04 27.39
C ASN A 240 -12.22 6.35 27.42
N GLU A 241 -12.79 6.81 26.30
CA GLU A 241 -14.21 7.13 26.08
C GLU A 241 -14.76 8.18 27.08
N ASN A 242 -13.92 9.17 27.44
CA ASN A 242 -14.30 10.23 28.38
C ASN A 242 -15.00 11.42 27.70
N GLY A 243 -15.15 11.39 26.36
CA GLY A 243 -15.86 12.37 25.54
C GLY A 243 -15.02 13.59 25.11
N LYS A 244 -13.71 13.53 25.26
CA LYS A 244 -12.74 14.54 24.81
C LYS A 244 -11.46 13.85 24.32
N ILE A 245 -10.63 14.58 23.60
CA ILE A 245 -9.30 14.14 23.22
C ILE A 245 -8.30 14.66 24.26
N ASP A 246 -7.70 13.73 24.99
CA ASP A 246 -6.62 14.04 25.91
C ASP A 246 -5.30 14.29 25.13
N PRO A 247 -4.30 14.97 25.71
CA PRO A 247 -3.06 15.31 24.99
C PRO A 247 -2.36 14.12 24.33
N GLU A 248 -2.37 12.96 24.99
CA GLU A 248 -1.78 11.70 24.49
C GLU A 248 -2.60 11.01 23.40
N GLU A 249 -3.82 11.45 23.16
CA GLU A 249 -4.72 10.93 22.12
C GLU A 249 -4.74 11.83 20.87
N SER A 250 -4.15 13.02 20.99
CA SER A 250 -4.14 14.01 19.91
C SER A 250 -3.11 13.66 18.84
N VAL A 251 -3.55 13.58 17.59
CA VAL A 251 -2.68 13.37 16.44
C VAL A 251 -2.95 14.44 15.39
N GLN A 252 -2.23 15.55 15.47
CA GLN A 252 -2.39 16.70 14.57
C GLN A 252 -1.22 16.89 13.60
N ALA A 253 -0.07 16.32 13.93
CA ALA A 253 1.13 16.37 13.12
C ALA A 253 1.93 15.09 13.27
N ARG A 254 2.91 14.87 12.37
CA ARG A 254 3.80 13.71 12.41
C ARG A 254 4.52 13.55 13.76
N ALA A 255 4.83 14.67 14.43
CA ALA A 255 5.52 14.64 15.70
C ALA A 255 4.67 14.06 16.86
N ASP A 256 3.34 13.99 16.66
CA ASP A 256 2.38 13.50 17.66
C ASP A 256 2.01 12.03 17.41
N ALA A 257 2.48 11.44 16.30
CA ALA A 257 2.10 10.10 15.81
C ALA A 257 2.99 8.96 16.34
#